data_84a56a3325570d0928ac5d8059709fdc
#
_entry.id   84a56a3325570d0928ac5d8059709fdc
#
_cell.length_a   1.000
_cell.length_b   1.000
_cell.length_c   1.000
_cell.angle_alpha   90.00
_cell.angle_beta   90.00
_cell.angle_gamma   90.00
#
_symmetry.space_group_name_H-M   'P 1'
#
loop_
_entity.id
_entity.type
_entity.pdbx_description
1 polymer ?
#
loop_
_entity_poly.entity_id
_entity_poly.type
_entity_poly.pdbx_seq_one_letter_code
_entity_poly.pdbx_strand_id
1 'polypeptide(L)'
;MFYGHHHSYSEKPDADKEAIDDLTRQAKDQTGVMATLTRARVEQLKAEIQAERAFSKGLDRSQKQILKTINAALEISSPSALLNLSPPEFSSLLLNGGLGEAIDGYIDQQNRIMKSIDKVMNATAPEFSMNSIEAQSAAIQTQNVSAIFDDLIVPEISAAVKAGLTDIMLFVPVEVAMSNMATKMKSSRGGQLNAIKTKISQYGRSLTAVAAEAADLDNYLFTGPRDGITRKFCRALVDLVVDEKQMSKLDNGQGLSVKTSCGGYNCRHSWSPVSEGFIRAANLQKAKPKNIAKANAGAR
;
A
#
# COMPACT_ATOMS: atom_id res chain seq x y z
N MET A 1 -24.77 -7.26 -6.88
CA MET A 1 -24.60 -5.93 -7.51
C MET A 1 -24.52 -4.91 -6.39
N PHE A 2 -23.32 -4.59 -5.89
CA PHE A 2 -23.11 -3.56 -4.88
C PHE A 2 -22.28 -2.45 -5.52
N TYR A 3 -22.94 -1.44 -6.09
CA TYR A 3 -22.32 -0.17 -6.42
C TYR A 3 -22.22 0.65 -5.14
N GLY A 4 -21.14 0.42 -4.38
CA GLY A 4 -20.76 1.32 -3.31
C GLY A 4 -20.34 2.67 -3.91
N HIS A 5 -20.92 3.74 -3.39
CA HIS A 5 -20.54 5.10 -3.73
C HIS A 5 -19.03 5.27 -3.56
N HIS A 6 -18.28 5.23 -4.68
CA HIS A 6 -16.93 5.74 -4.73
C HIS A 6 -17.01 7.25 -4.51
N HIS A 7 -16.89 7.67 -3.25
CA HIS A 7 -16.46 9.04 -3.02
C HIS A 7 -15.07 9.15 -3.64
N SER A 8 -15.02 9.73 -4.85
CA SER A 8 -13.80 10.22 -5.43
C SER A 8 -13.26 11.29 -4.49
N TYR A 9 -12.39 10.87 -3.55
CA TYR A 9 -11.49 11.80 -2.92
C TYR A 9 -10.58 12.28 -4.04
N SER A 10 -10.92 13.42 -4.64
CA SER A 10 -9.97 14.17 -5.45
C SER A 10 -8.77 14.41 -4.53
N GLU A 11 -7.67 13.72 -4.82
CA GLU A 11 -6.44 13.90 -4.06
C GLU A 11 -6.09 15.38 -4.17
N LYS A 12 -6.19 16.10 -3.07
CA LYS A 12 -5.54 17.39 -2.98
C LYS A 12 -4.07 17.09 -3.23
N PRO A 13 -3.40 17.75 -4.19
CA PRO A 13 -2.00 17.47 -4.54
C PRO A 13 -1.03 17.49 -3.36
N ASP A 14 -1.44 18.09 -2.24
CA ASP A 14 -0.65 18.29 -1.02
C ASP A 14 -1.06 17.42 0.19
N ALA A 15 -2.01 16.47 0.04
CA ALA A 15 -2.52 15.69 1.17
C ALA A 15 -1.41 14.90 1.91
N ASP A 16 -0.45 14.37 1.17
CA ASP A 16 0.70 13.64 1.74
C ASP A 16 1.65 14.58 2.48
N LYS A 17 1.86 15.77 1.95
CA LYS A 17 2.66 16.82 2.59
C LYS A 17 1.97 17.32 3.86
N GLU A 18 0.67 17.61 3.80
CA GLU A 18 -0.12 18.01 4.97
C GLU A 18 -0.03 16.96 6.08
N ALA A 19 -0.10 15.66 5.74
CA ALA A 19 0.01 14.57 6.70
C ALA A 19 1.40 14.49 7.35
N ILE A 20 2.48 14.63 6.56
CA ILE A 20 3.86 14.64 7.05
C ILE A 20 4.09 15.86 7.95
N ASP A 21 3.64 17.03 7.53
CA ASP A 21 3.81 18.29 8.26
C ASP A 21 3.05 18.24 9.59
N ASP A 22 1.84 17.66 9.61
CA ASP A 22 1.05 17.50 10.82
C ASP A 22 1.71 16.55 11.82
N LEU A 23 2.13 15.34 11.37
CA LEU A 23 2.86 14.41 12.23
C LEU A 23 4.22 14.98 12.70
N THR A 24 4.88 15.78 11.88
CA THR A 24 6.14 16.44 12.25
C THR A 24 5.91 17.47 13.35
N ARG A 25 4.81 18.22 13.31
CA ARG A 25 4.38 19.12 14.39
C ARG A 25 4.10 18.36 15.66
N GLN A 26 3.27 17.30 15.57
CA GLN A 26 3.00 16.43 16.73
C GLN A 26 4.30 15.92 17.39
N ALA A 27 5.29 15.50 16.59
CA ALA A 27 6.58 15.04 17.11
C ALA A 27 7.41 16.12 17.81
N LYS A 28 7.23 17.40 17.43
CA LYS A 28 7.89 18.54 18.10
C LYS A 28 7.22 18.90 19.42
N ASP A 29 5.89 18.76 19.48
CA ASP A 29 5.10 19.09 20.66
C ASP A 29 5.16 18.00 21.75
N GLN A 30 5.64 16.82 21.40
CA GLN A 30 5.78 15.67 22.29
C GLN A 30 7.20 15.57 22.85
N THR A 31 7.36 14.88 23.98
CA THR A 31 8.64 14.60 24.62
C THR A 31 8.84 13.10 24.87
N GLY A 32 10.06 12.69 25.20
CA GLY A 32 10.37 11.33 25.61
C GLY A 32 10.04 10.28 24.52
N VAL A 33 9.51 9.14 24.97
CA VAL A 33 9.22 7.98 24.12
C VAL A 33 8.17 8.27 23.04
N MET A 34 7.21 9.15 23.31
CA MET A 34 6.18 9.54 22.33
C MET A 34 6.79 10.31 21.16
N ALA A 35 7.69 11.24 21.41
CA ALA A 35 8.38 11.97 20.34
C ALA A 35 9.19 11.00 19.45
N THR A 36 9.84 10.01 20.05
CA THR A 36 10.60 8.98 19.31
C THR A 36 9.68 8.15 18.43
N LEU A 37 8.56 7.68 18.97
CA LEU A 37 7.57 6.91 18.21
C LEU A 37 6.98 7.73 17.04
N THR A 38 6.59 8.98 17.32
CA THR A 38 5.98 9.83 16.28
C THR A 38 7.00 10.16 15.17
N ARG A 39 8.27 10.36 15.49
CA ARG A 39 9.34 10.51 14.46
C ARG A 39 9.49 9.24 13.61
N ALA A 40 9.48 8.05 14.25
CA ALA A 40 9.54 6.79 13.52
C ALA A 40 8.31 6.63 12.58
N ARG A 41 7.13 7.07 13.01
CA ARG A 41 5.91 7.09 12.18
C ARG A 41 6.00 8.06 11.00
N VAL A 42 6.61 9.24 11.20
CA VAL A 42 6.91 10.17 10.08
C VAL A 42 7.80 9.50 9.04
N GLU A 43 8.85 8.81 9.48
CA GLU A 43 9.75 8.09 8.57
C GLU A 43 9.02 6.95 7.83
N GLN A 44 8.15 6.21 8.51
CA GLN A 44 7.36 5.16 7.87
C GLN A 44 6.39 5.74 6.83
N LEU A 45 5.66 6.80 7.14
CA LEU A 45 4.76 7.45 6.18
C LEU A 45 5.52 7.98 4.95
N LYS A 46 6.70 8.59 5.18
CA LYS A 46 7.58 9.02 4.07
C LYS A 46 8.01 7.85 3.20
N ALA A 47 8.39 6.71 3.81
CA ALA A 47 8.78 5.51 3.07
C ALA A 47 7.61 4.96 2.23
N GLU A 48 6.40 4.91 2.78
CA GLU A 48 5.19 4.48 2.06
C GLU A 48 4.89 5.40 0.86
N ILE A 49 4.94 6.73 1.05
CA ILE A 49 4.73 7.71 -0.03
C ILE A 49 5.82 7.62 -1.11
N GLN A 50 7.08 7.41 -0.70
CA GLN A 50 8.19 7.24 -1.64
C GLN A 50 8.03 5.94 -2.44
N ALA A 51 7.59 4.86 -1.79
CA ALA A 51 7.30 3.60 -2.46
C ALA A 51 6.22 3.76 -3.53
N GLU A 52 5.14 4.45 -3.24
CA GLU A 52 4.08 4.75 -4.20
C GLU A 52 4.59 5.54 -5.41
N ARG A 53 5.34 6.62 -5.16
CA ARG A 53 5.89 7.47 -6.23
C ARG A 53 6.91 6.72 -7.09
N ALA A 54 7.79 5.92 -6.46
CA ALA A 54 8.78 5.12 -7.16
C ALA A 54 8.10 4.04 -8.00
N PHE A 55 7.09 3.36 -7.43
CA PHE A 55 6.29 2.37 -8.14
C PHE A 55 5.58 2.97 -9.37
N SER A 56 4.90 4.10 -9.20
CA SER A 56 4.23 4.80 -10.30
C SER A 56 5.17 5.13 -11.45
N LYS A 57 6.38 5.66 -11.14
CA LYS A 57 7.41 5.94 -12.15
C LYS A 57 7.96 4.67 -12.79
N GLY A 58 8.14 3.61 -12.02
CA GLY A 58 8.57 2.29 -12.51
C GLY A 58 7.56 1.74 -13.52
N LEU A 59 6.28 1.78 -13.17
CA LEU A 59 5.21 1.31 -14.04
C LEU A 59 5.12 2.11 -15.36
N ASP A 60 5.30 3.44 -15.31
CA ASP A 60 5.35 4.26 -16.54
C ASP A 60 6.47 3.85 -17.48
N ARG A 61 7.66 3.56 -16.92
CA ARG A 61 8.82 3.10 -17.71
C ARG A 61 8.55 1.71 -18.30
N SER A 62 8.03 0.80 -17.48
CA SER A 62 7.67 -0.55 -17.90
C SER A 62 6.67 -0.56 -19.04
N GLN A 63 5.59 0.22 -18.95
CA GLN A 63 4.59 0.31 -20.03
C GLN A 63 5.20 0.77 -21.36
N LYS A 64 6.07 1.77 -21.31
CA LYS A 64 6.78 2.24 -22.52
C LYS A 64 7.71 1.17 -23.08
N GLN A 65 8.41 0.43 -22.23
CA GLN A 65 9.32 -0.61 -22.65
C GLN A 65 8.56 -1.83 -23.20
N ILE A 66 7.44 -2.22 -22.58
CA ILE A 66 6.56 -3.28 -23.09
C ILE A 66 6.07 -2.94 -24.50
N LEU A 67 5.62 -1.70 -24.74
CA LEU A 67 5.20 -1.28 -26.08
C LEU A 67 6.33 -1.38 -27.10
N LYS A 68 7.56 -1.00 -26.75
CA LYS A 68 8.74 -1.18 -27.64
C LYS A 68 9.01 -2.65 -27.91
N THR A 69 8.92 -3.50 -26.89
CA THR A 69 9.13 -4.95 -27.01
C THR A 69 8.07 -5.59 -27.91
N ILE A 70 6.80 -5.21 -27.77
CA ILE A 70 5.72 -5.67 -28.64
C ILE A 70 5.95 -5.22 -30.08
N ASN A 71 6.31 -3.95 -30.30
CA ASN A 71 6.60 -3.45 -31.64
C ASN A 71 7.76 -4.22 -32.31
N ALA A 72 8.86 -4.43 -31.60
CA ALA A 72 9.97 -5.24 -32.10
C ALA A 72 9.58 -6.70 -32.36
N ALA A 73 8.73 -7.28 -31.52
CA ALA A 73 8.22 -8.63 -31.74
C ALA A 73 7.34 -8.73 -33.01
N LEU A 74 6.59 -7.67 -33.34
CA LEU A 74 5.77 -7.61 -34.57
C LEU A 74 6.61 -7.53 -35.85
N GLU A 75 7.87 -7.11 -35.77
CA GLU A 75 8.78 -7.10 -36.93
C GLU A 75 9.24 -8.52 -37.31
N ILE A 76 9.22 -9.47 -36.36
CA ILE A 76 9.73 -10.84 -36.55
C ILE A 76 8.66 -11.92 -36.40
N SER A 77 7.46 -11.57 -35.92
CA SER A 77 6.36 -12.49 -35.63
C SER A 77 5.03 -11.88 -36.05
N SER A 78 4.06 -12.74 -36.40
CA SER A 78 2.70 -12.26 -36.66
C SER A 78 1.97 -11.91 -35.37
N PRO A 79 0.98 -11.00 -35.42
CA PRO A 79 0.10 -10.72 -34.26
C PRO A 79 -0.59 -11.97 -33.72
N SER A 80 -0.99 -12.89 -34.62
CA SER A 80 -1.58 -14.18 -34.27
C SER A 80 -0.62 -15.06 -33.45
N ALA A 81 0.66 -15.10 -33.82
CA ALA A 81 1.66 -15.86 -33.07
C ALA A 81 1.83 -15.31 -31.64
N LEU A 82 1.85 -13.98 -31.47
CA LEU A 82 1.93 -13.33 -30.16
C LEU A 82 0.68 -13.56 -29.32
N LEU A 83 -0.52 -13.59 -29.93
CA LEU A 83 -1.78 -13.90 -29.23
C LEU A 83 -1.85 -15.35 -28.74
N ASN A 84 -1.22 -16.27 -29.45
CA ASN A 84 -1.19 -17.70 -29.16
C ASN A 84 -0.06 -18.12 -28.20
N LEU A 85 0.74 -17.18 -27.68
CA LEU A 85 1.69 -17.48 -26.63
C LEU A 85 0.98 -18.09 -25.43
N SER A 86 1.56 -19.12 -24.86
CA SER A 86 1.09 -19.69 -23.60
C SER A 86 1.18 -18.64 -22.47
N PRO A 87 0.37 -18.75 -21.41
CA PRO A 87 0.44 -17.80 -20.31
C PRO A 87 1.84 -17.56 -19.72
N PRO A 88 2.72 -18.60 -19.54
CA PRO A 88 4.08 -18.38 -19.09
C PRO A 88 4.95 -17.60 -20.08
N GLU A 89 4.83 -17.89 -21.38
CA GLU A 89 5.58 -17.18 -22.43
C GLU A 89 5.16 -15.71 -22.52
N PHE A 90 3.86 -15.46 -22.43
CA PHE A 90 3.33 -14.10 -22.43
C PHE A 90 3.78 -13.32 -21.17
N SER A 91 3.74 -13.97 -20.00
CA SER A 91 4.27 -13.37 -18.75
C SER A 91 5.77 -13.06 -18.87
N SER A 92 6.56 -13.98 -19.45
CA SER A 92 7.99 -13.75 -19.71
C SER A 92 8.23 -12.57 -20.65
N LEU A 93 7.39 -12.39 -21.67
CA LEU A 93 7.45 -11.24 -22.57
C LEU A 93 7.23 -9.92 -21.80
N LEU A 94 6.26 -9.88 -20.89
CA LEU A 94 5.97 -8.70 -20.07
C LEU A 94 7.10 -8.42 -19.06
N LEU A 95 7.61 -9.45 -18.39
CA LEU A 95 8.68 -9.32 -17.41
C LEU A 95 9.97 -8.80 -18.07
N ASN A 96 10.37 -9.40 -19.17
CA ASN A 96 11.55 -8.99 -19.96
C ASN A 96 11.32 -7.62 -20.64
N GLY A 97 10.06 -7.27 -20.89
CA GLY A 97 9.64 -5.98 -21.42
C GLY A 97 9.68 -4.83 -20.40
N GLY A 98 10.29 -5.04 -19.21
CA GLY A 98 10.53 -4.01 -18.21
C GLY A 98 9.63 -4.11 -16.95
N LEU A 99 8.68 -5.05 -16.90
CA LEU A 99 7.87 -5.25 -15.70
C LEU A 99 8.73 -5.82 -14.56
N GLY A 100 9.74 -6.63 -14.85
CA GLY A 100 10.70 -7.14 -13.87
C GLY A 100 11.42 -6.02 -13.12
N GLU A 101 11.93 -5.01 -13.84
CA GLU A 101 12.55 -3.84 -13.19
C GLU A 101 11.62 -3.07 -12.25
N ALA A 102 10.32 -3.02 -12.58
CA ALA A 102 9.33 -2.38 -11.70
C ALA A 102 9.09 -3.21 -10.44
N ILE A 103 9.09 -4.54 -10.54
CA ILE A 103 8.98 -5.46 -9.39
C ILE A 103 10.20 -5.29 -8.48
N ASP A 104 11.42 -5.36 -9.02
CA ASP A 104 12.65 -5.20 -8.25
C ASP A 104 12.70 -3.84 -7.54
N GLY A 105 12.38 -2.77 -8.27
CA GLY A 105 12.30 -1.43 -7.69
C GLY A 105 11.24 -1.31 -6.58
N TYR A 106 10.14 -2.06 -6.66
CA TYR A 106 9.14 -2.11 -5.60
C TYR A 106 9.64 -2.89 -4.37
N ILE A 107 10.31 -4.02 -4.56
CA ILE A 107 10.93 -4.79 -3.49
C ILE A 107 11.93 -3.93 -2.71
N ASP A 108 12.72 -3.12 -3.39
CA ASP A 108 13.63 -2.16 -2.74
C ASP A 108 12.90 -1.15 -1.84
N GLN A 109 11.73 -0.68 -2.27
CA GLN A 109 10.91 0.21 -1.44
C GLN A 109 10.30 -0.51 -0.24
N GLN A 110 9.88 -1.77 -0.41
CA GLN A 110 9.40 -2.60 0.72
C GLN A 110 10.49 -2.78 1.78
N ASN A 111 11.74 -2.97 1.38
CA ASN A 111 12.88 -3.04 2.30
C ASN A 111 13.09 -1.73 3.08
N ARG A 112 12.80 -0.57 2.48
CA ARG A 112 12.83 0.72 3.19
C ARG A 112 11.68 0.87 4.18
N ILE A 113 10.48 0.40 3.82
CA ILE A 113 9.33 0.36 4.74
C ILE A 113 9.66 -0.55 5.92
N MET A 114 10.22 -1.74 5.69
CA MET A 114 10.64 -2.66 6.75
C MET A 114 11.62 -2.01 7.72
N LYS A 115 12.66 -1.32 7.23
CA LYS A 115 13.59 -0.56 8.08
C LYS A 115 12.91 0.54 8.89
N SER A 116 11.85 1.15 8.39
CA SER A 116 11.10 2.16 9.13
C SER A 116 10.23 1.54 10.22
N ILE A 117 9.71 0.33 10.01
CA ILE A 117 8.97 -0.44 11.02
C ILE A 117 9.90 -0.91 12.13
N ASP A 118 11.12 -1.34 11.80
CA ASP A 118 12.14 -1.65 12.79
C ASP A 118 12.36 -0.48 13.77
N LYS A 119 12.42 0.75 13.26
CA LYS A 119 12.49 1.95 14.11
C LYS A 119 11.27 2.13 15.02
N VAL A 120 10.06 1.83 14.51
CA VAL A 120 8.85 1.87 15.33
C VAL A 120 8.91 0.81 16.43
N MET A 121 9.30 -0.43 16.10
CA MET A 121 9.43 -1.51 17.06
C MET A 121 10.49 -1.21 18.11
N ASN A 122 11.66 -0.72 17.71
CA ASN A 122 12.73 -0.32 18.64
C ASN A 122 12.28 0.80 19.61
N ALA A 123 11.38 1.69 19.18
CA ALA A 123 10.83 2.72 20.06
C ALA A 123 9.83 2.18 21.10
N THR A 124 9.14 1.09 20.81
CA THR A 124 8.03 0.56 21.61
C THR A 124 8.32 -0.77 22.28
N ALA A 125 9.25 -1.56 21.75
CA ALA A 125 9.71 -2.87 22.22
C ALA A 125 11.20 -3.05 21.91
N PRO A 126 12.11 -2.37 22.64
CA PRO A 126 13.55 -2.33 22.32
C PRO A 126 14.25 -3.69 22.41
N GLU A 127 13.67 -4.65 23.11
CA GLU A 127 14.21 -6.04 23.20
C GLU A 127 13.87 -6.89 21.99
N PHE A 128 12.96 -6.41 21.12
CA PHE A 128 12.53 -7.14 19.92
C PHE A 128 13.52 -6.93 18.77
N SER A 129 13.77 -7.99 17.99
CA SER A 129 14.58 -7.93 16.77
C SER A 129 13.77 -8.35 15.56
N MET A 130 13.79 -7.57 14.49
CA MET A 130 13.15 -7.92 13.21
C MET A 130 13.69 -9.22 12.59
N ASN A 131 14.91 -9.64 12.96
CA ASN A 131 15.48 -10.93 12.50
C ASN A 131 14.65 -12.12 12.99
N SER A 132 13.94 -12.00 14.13
CA SER A 132 13.10 -13.08 14.65
C SER A 132 11.89 -13.40 13.76
N ILE A 133 11.53 -12.51 12.83
CA ILE A 133 10.40 -12.69 11.90
C ILE A 133 10.85 -12.67 10.43
N GLU A 134 12.10 -12.95 10.13
CA GLU A 134 12.65 -12.88 8.76
C GLU A 134 11.82 -13.68 7.75
N ALA A 135 11.51 -14.95 8.08
CA ALA A 135 10.72 -15.81 7.20
C ALA A 135 9.30 -15.28 6.97
N GLN A 136 8.64 -14.79 8.03
CA GLN A 136 7.29 -14.19 7.93
C GLN A 136 7.33 -12.90 7.12
N SER A 137 8.35 -12.07 7.31
CA SER A 137 8.51 -10.82 6.56
C SER A 137 8.71 -11.09 5.07
N ALA A 138 9.51 -12.10 4.71
CA ALA A 138 9.70 -12.53 3.33
C ALA A 138 8.38 -13.05 2.70
N ALA A 139 7.60 -13.83 3.46
CA ALA A 139 6.30 -14.33 3.01
C ALA A 139 5.32 -13.17 2.76
N ILE A 140 5.23 -12.20 3.68
CA ILE A 140 4.38 -10.99 3.53
C ILE A 140 4.83 -10.18 2.30
N GLN A 141 6.14 -10.03 2.10
CA GLN A 141 6.70 -9.33 0.94
C GLN A 141 6.26 -10.00 -0.37
N THR A 142 6.48 -11.31 -0.49
CA THR A 142 6.10 -12.09 -1.66
C THR A 142 4.60 -12.00 -1.94
N GLN A 143 3.77 -12.21 -0.91
CA GLN A 143 2.32 -12.10 -1.03
C GLN A 143 1.86 -10.71 -1.48
N ASN A 144 2.50 -9.67 -0.98
CA ASN A 144 2.15 -8.29 -1.34
C ASN A 144 2.57 -7.95 -2.78
N VAL A 145 3.75 -8.42 -3.22
CA VAL A 145 4.20 -8.29 -4.61
C VAL A 145 3.21 -9.00 -5.54
N SER A 146 2.87 -10.26 -5.26
CA SER A 146 1.89 -11.00 -6.06
C SER A 146 0.53 -10.29 -6.11
N ALA A 147 0.00 -9.83 -4.96
CA ALA A 147 -1.27 -9.10 -4.89
C ALA A 147 -1.29 -7.77 -5.69
N ILE A 148 -0.13 -7.18 -5.97
CA ILE A 148 -0.04 -5.98 -6.82
C ILE A 148 0.19 -6.37 -8.28
N PHE A 149 1.16 -7.22 -8.56
CA PHE A 149 1.55 -7.51 -9.95
C PHE A 149 0.64 -8.55 -10.59
N ASP A 150 0.41 -9.70 -9.92
CA ASP A 150 -0.37 -10.78 -10.53
C ASP A 150 -1.88 -10.49 -10.54
N ASP A 151 -2.39 -9.85 -9.48
CA ASP A 151 -3.84 -9.60 -9.35
C ASP A 151 -4.28 -8.28 -10.00
N LEU A 152 -3.40 -7.23 -10.03
CA LEU A 152 -3.81 -5.91 -10.50
C LEU A 152 -3.12 -5.50 -11.81
N ILE A 153 -1.81 -5.66 -11.95
CA ILE A 153 -1.04 -5.06 -13.05
C ILE A 153 -1.00 -5.95 -14.29
N VAL A 154 -0.59 -7.20 -14.12
CA VAL A 154 -0.40 -8.14 -15.25
C VAL A 154 -1.70 -8.37 -16.03
N PRO A 155 -2.88 -8.59 -15.40
CA PRO A 155 -4.13 -8.78 -16.12
C PRO A 155 -4.49 -7.60 -17.02
N GLU A 156 -4.33 -6.37 -16.52
CA GLU A 156 -4.66 -5.15 -17.24
C GLU A 156 -3.72 -4.89 -18.43
N ILE A 157 -2.41 -5.05 -18.20
CA ILE A 157 -1.42 -4.92 -19.27
C ILE A 157 -1.66 -5.99 -20.33
N SER A 158 -1.90 -7.24 -19.91
CA SER A 158 -2.21 -8.35 -20.82
C SER A 158 -3.44 -8.09 -21.65
N ALA A 159 -4.52 -7.60 -21.03
CA ALA A 159 -5.76 -7.26 -21.74
C ALA A 159 -5.53 -6.13 -22.75
N ALA A 160 -4.77 -5.10 -22.41
CA ALA A 160 -4.45 -4.00 -23.31
C ALA A 160 -3.64 -4.47 -24.52
N VAL A 161 -2.59 -5.29 -24.28
CA VAL A 161 -1.73 -5.84 -25.35
C VAL A 161 -2.54 -6.77 -26.26
N LYS A 162 -3.29 -7.72 -25.70
CA LYS A 162 -4.12 -8.65 -26.51
C LYS A 162 -5.15 -7.90 -27.36
N ALA A 163 -5.79 -6.88 -26.81
CA ALA A 163 -6.73 -6.05 -27.56
C ALA A 163 -6.07 -5.36 -28.76
N GLY A 164 -4.90 -4.76 -28.56
CA GLY A 164 -4.19 -4.11 -29.67
C GLY A 164 -3.65 -5.09 -30.72
N LEU A 165 -3.17 -6.27 -30.31
CA LEU A 165 -2.80 -7.32 -31.26
C LEU A 165 -4.02 -7.78 -32.09
N THR A 166 -5.21 -7.86 -31.48
CA THR A 166 -6.46 -8.15 -32.19
C THR A 166 -6.82 -7.03 -33.16
N ASP A 167 -6.66 -5.76 -32.77
CA ASP A 167 -6.89 -4.62 -33.66
C ASP A 167 -6.02 -4.72 -34.92
N ILE A 168 -4.72 -5.08 -34.78
CA ILE A 168 -3.80 -5.28 -35.93
C ILE A 168 -4.28 -6.41 -36.83
N MET A 169 -4.74 -7.53 -36.26
CA MET A 169 -5.32 -8.64 -37.05
C MET A 169 -6.57 -8.22 -37.82
N LEU A 170 -7.31 -7.24 -37.31
CA LEU A 170 -8.48 -6.65 -37.98
C LEU A 170 -8.11 -5.48 -38.92
N PHE A 171 -6.85 -5.44 -39.36
CA PHE A 171 -6.29 -4.44 -40.28
C PHE A 171 -6.27 -3.01 -39.76
N VAL A 172 -6.33 -2.80 -38.45
CA VAL A 172 -6.03 -1.49 -37.86
C VAL A 172 -4.52 -1.22 -38.04
N PRO A 173 -4.11 -0.03 -38.54
CA PRO A 173 -2.69 0.31 -38.66
C PRO A 173 -1.93 0.11 -37.36
N VAL A 174 -0.71 -0.42 -37.43
CA VAL A 174 0.10 -0.80 -36.25
C VAL A 174 0.27 0.41 -35.29
N GLU A 175 0.54 1.61 -35.83
CA GLU A 175 0.72 2.82 -35.05
C GLU A 175 -0.54 3.19 -34.26
N VAL A 176 -1.74 3.00 -34.86
CA VAL A 176 -3.03 3.26 -34.20
C VAL A 176 -3.27 2.23 -33.11
N ALA A 177 -3.05 0.94 -33.38
CA ALA A 177 -3.20 -0.14 -32.42
C ALA A 177 -2.24 0.05 -31.22
N MET A 178 -0.98 0.43 -31.47
CA MET A 178 0.01 0.73 -30.42
C MET A 178 -0.42 1.95 -29.57
N SER A 179 -0.97 2.98 -30.19
CA SER A 179 -1.53 4.15 -29.49
C SER A 179 -2.73 3.76 -28.62
N ASN A 180 -3.60 2.87 -29.11
CA ASN A 180 -4.73 2.32 -28.37
C ASN A 180 -4.28 1.49 -27.17
N MET A 181 -3.26 0.64 -27.33
CA MET A 181 -2.65 -0.10 -26.20
C MET A 181 -2.14 0.86 -25.12
N ALA A 182 -1.34 1.87 -25.53
CA ALA A 182 -0.82 2.88 -24.60
C ALA A 182 -1.93 3.59 -23.84
N THR A 183 -2.99 3.98 -24.53
CA THR A 183 -4.15 4.67 -23.94
C THR A 183 -4.91 3.76 -22.97
N LYS A 184 -5.13 2.49 -23.32
CA LYS A 184 -5.76 1.51 -22.42
C LYS A 184 -4.93 1.28 -21.16
N MET A 185 -3.62 1.05 -21.29
CA MET A 185 -2.71 0.89 -20.15
C MET A 185 -2.73 2.12 -19.23
N LYS A 186 -2.82 3.33 -19.79
CA LYS A 186 -2.85 4.58 -19.03
C LYS A 186 -4.21 4.81 -18.35
N SER A 187 -5.32 4.49 -19.00
CA SER A 187 -6.68 4.74 -18.46
C SER A 187 -7.03 3.82 -17.30
N SER A 188 -6.60 2.54 -17.32
CA SER A 188 -6.80 1.60 -16.22
C SER A 188 -6.04 1.99 -14.95
N ARG A 189 -4.98 2.77 -15.10
CA ARG A 189 -4.06 3.16 -14.04
C ARG A 189 -4.70 3.94 -12.88
N GLY A 190 -5.64 4.85 -13.15
CA GLY A 190 -6.23 5.71 -12.11
C GLY A 190 -6.93 4.93 -11.00
N GLY A 191 -7.69 3.90 -11.36
CA GLY A 191 -8.33 2.99 -10.41
C GLY A 191 -7.32 2.09 -9.67
N GLN A 192 -6.29 1.65 -10.37
CA GLN A 192 -5.24 0.79 -9.82
C GLN A 192 -4.37 1.50 -8.79
N LEU A 193 -4.03 2.78 -8.99
CA LEU A 193 -3.18 3.54 -8.05
C LEU A 193 -3.76 3.56 -6.64
N ASN A 194 -5.08 3.70 -6.49
CA ASN A 194 -5.73 3.65 -5.18
C ASN A 194 -5.64 2.27 -4.52
N ALA A 195 -5.79 1.20 -5.30
CA ALA A 195 -5.61 -0.16 -4.81
C ALA A 195 -4.15 -0.41 -4.42
N ILE A 196 -3.20 0.04 -5.24
CA ILE A 196 -1.77 -0.09 -4.99
C ILE A 196 -1.35 0.66 -3.72
N LYS A 197 -1.78 1.92 -3.54
CA LYS A 197 -1.57 2.68 -2.29
C LYS A 197 -2.02 1.90 -1.07
N THR A 198 -3.22 1.34 -1.14
CA THR A 198 -3.77 0.53 -0.07
C THR A 198 -2.91 -0.71 0.20
N LYS A 199 -2.45 -1.41 -0.85
CA LYS A 199 -1.58 -2.58 -0.72
C LYS A 199 -0.20 -2.22 -0.12
N ILE A 200 0.39 -1.09 -0.51
CA ILE A 200 1.64 -0.59 0.06
C ILE A 200 1.48 -0.34 1.57
N SER A 201 0.43 0.36 1.97
CA SER A 201 0.17 0.61 3.40
C SER A 201 -0.20 -0.67 4.15
N GLN A 202 -0.91 -1.62 3.52
CA GLN A 202 -1.20 -2.93 4.11
C GLN A 202 0.06 -3.75 4.35
N TYR A 203 1.06 -3.70 3.45
CA TYR A 203 2.35 -4.36 3.65
C TYR A 203 2.99 -3.95 4.98
N GLY A 204 3.16 -2.64 5.19
CA GLY A 204 3.76 -2.13 6.42
C GLY A 204 2.98 -2.51 7.68
N ARG A 205 1.64 -2.47 7.61
CA ARG A 205 0.78 -2.82 8.75
C ARG A 205 0.76 -4.32 9.04
N SER A 206 0.80 -5.16 8.01
CA SER A 206 0.90 -6.62 8.17
C SER A 206 2.21 -7.00 8.83
N LEU A 207 3.31 -6.39 8.39
CA LEU A 207 4.62 -6.60 8.99
C LEU A 207 4.65 -6.13 10.46
N THR A 208 4.05 -4.97 10.76
CA THR A 208 3.90 -4.47 12.13
C THR A 208 3.06 -5.43 13.00
N ALA A 209 2.01 -6.01 12.44
CA ALA A 209 1.16 -6.96 13.17
C ALA A 209 1.90 -8.26 13.53
N VAL A 210 2.69 -8.80 12.60
CA VAL A 210 3.51 -10.00 12.84
C VAL A 210 4.63 -9.70 13.86
N ALA A 211 5.26 -8.52 13.75
CA ALA A 211 6.27 -8.09 14.72
C ALA A 211 5.67 -7.93 16.13
N ALA A 212 4.45 -7.42 16.25
CA ALA A 212 3.75 -7.30 17.52
C ALA A 212 3.46 -8.66 18.14
N GLU A 213 2.98 -9.62 17.35
CA GLU A 213 2.73 -10.98 17.78
C GLU A 213 4.01 -11.66 18.27
N ALA A 214 5.10 -11.56 17.52
CA ALA A 214 6.40 -12.12 17.89
C ALA A 214 7.02 -11.47 19.13
N ALA A 215 6.65 -10.21 19.42
CA ALA A 215 7.07 -9.47 20.61
C ALA A 215 6.08 -9.63 21.79
N ASP A 216 5.05 -10.48 21.67
CA ASP A 216 3.99 -10.67 22.68
C ASP A 216 3.30 -9.35 23.09
N LEU A 217 2.98 -8.50 22.09
CA LEU A 217 2.32 -7.21 22.28
C LEU A 217 0.89 -7.27 21.76
N ASP A 218 -0.08 -7.08 22.65
CA ASP A 218 -1.52 -7.10 22.36
C ASP A 218 -2.21 -5.72 22.44
N ASN A 219 -1.45 -4.69 22.76
CA ASN A 219 -1.91 -3.31 22.84
C ASN A 219 -1.34 -2.49 21.66
N TYR A 220 -2.19 -1.70 21.04
CA TYR A 220 -1.86 -0.92 19.84
C TYR A 220 -2.27 0.53 19.99
N LEU A 221 -1.32 1.44 19.93
CA LEU A 221 -1.59 2.88 19.86
C LEU A 221 -1.96 3.26 18.43
N PHE A 222 -3.13 3.88 18.24
CA PHE A 222 -3.55 4.38 16.93
C PHE A 222 -2.90 5.73 16.64
N THR A 223 -2.04 5.77 15.65
CA THR A 223 -1.24 6.96 15.30
C THR A 223 -1.51 7.40 13.86
N GLY A 224 -1.43 8.70 13.62
CA GLY A 224 -1.58 9.23 12.26
C GLY A 224 -1.92 10.72 12.25
N PRO A 225 -2.05 11.31 11.05
CA PRO A 225 -2.35 12.74 10.89
C PRO A 225 -3.77 13.09 11.38
N ARG A 226 -3.90 14.33 11.88
CA ARG A 226 -5.18 14.93 12.30
C ARG A 226 -5.64 16.03 11.37
N ASP A 227 -5.29 15.94 10.10
CA ASP A 227 -5.58 16.91 9.07
C ASP A 227 -7.08 16.97 8.66
N GLY A 228 -7.40 17.90 7.75
CA GLY A 228 -8.77 18.15 7.31
C GLY A 228 -9.46 16.96 6.64
N ILE A 229 -8.70 16.01 6.05
CA ILE A 229 -9.24 14.83 5.36
C ILE A 229 -9.25 13.56 6.23
N THR A 230 -8.82 13.65 7.49
CA THR A 230 -8.89 12.52 8.44
C THR A 230 -10.34 12.10 8.68
N ARG A 231 -10.63 10.83 8.42
CA ARG A 231 -11.97 10.25 8.57
C ARG A 231 -12.46 10.29 10.01
N LYS A 232 -13.78 10.40 10.20
CA LYS A 232 -14.42 10.38 11.55
C LYS A 232 -14.03 9.12 12.34
N PHE A 233 -13.98 7.95 11.67
CA PHE A 233 -13.46 6.70 12.25
C PHE A 233 -12.07 6.91 12.88
N CYS A 234 -11.12 7.40 12.10
CA CYS A 234 -9.75 7.62 12.56
C CYS A 234 -9.66 8.66 13.66
N ARG A 235 -10.38 9.79 13.54
CA ARG A 235 -10.41 10.84 14.57
C ARG A 235 -10.90 10.35 15.93
N ALA A 236 -11.75 9.33 15.96
CA ALA A 236 -12.26 8.77 17.21
C ALA A 236 -11.24 7.90 17.95
N LEU A 237 -10.17 7.46 17.24
CA LEU A 237 -9.18 6.50 17.75
C LEU A 237 -7.78 7.08 17.91
N VAL A 238 -7.43 8.17 17.19
CA VAL A 238 -6.07 8.77 17.28
C VAL A 238 -5.69 9.04 18.73
N ASP A 239 -4.47 8.63 19.11
CA ASP A 239 -3.85 8.68 20.43
C ASP A 239 -4.52 7.79 21.50
N LEU A 240 -5.39 6.89 21.10
CA LEU A 240 -5.93 5.89 22.01
C LEU A 240 -5.22 4.54 21.82
N VAL A 241 -4.99 3.86 22.92
CA VAL A 241 -4.53 2.47 22.91
C VAL A 241 -5.74 1.54 22.83
N VAL A 242 -5.70 0.62 21.89
CA VAL A 242 -6.74 -0.40 21.66
C VAL A 242 -6.10 -1.76 21.84
N ASP A 243 -6.70 -2.63 22.65
CA ASP A 243 -6.28 -4.01 22.76
C ASP A 243 -6.84 -4.90 21.61
N GLU A 244 -6.30 -6.11 21.44
CA GLU A 244 -6.70 -7.04 20.39
C GLU A 244 -8.23 -7.34 20.44
N LYS A 245 -8.81 -7.48 21.63
CA LYS A 245 -10.25 -7.73 21.80
C LYS A 245 -11.13 -6.54 21.40
N GLN A 246 -10.63 -5.33 21.60
CA GLN A 246 -11.29 -4.11 21.16
C GLN A 246 -11.13 -3.93 19.66
N MET A 247 -9.93 -4.24 19.11
CA MET A 247 -9.64 -4.16 17.69
C MET A 247 -10.55 -5.07 16.87
N SER A 248 -10.84 -6.29 17.35
CA SER A 248 -11.78 -7.21 16.70
C SER A 248 -13.22 -6.73 16.62
N LYS A 249 -13.59 -5.71 17.42
CA LYS A 249 -14.93 -5.06 17.43
C LYS A 249 -14.99 -3.81 16.55
N LEU A 250 -13.86 -3.38 15.99
CA LEU A 250 -13.81 -2.23 15.11
C LEU A 250 -14.27 -2.61 13.71
N ASP A 251 -15.07 -1.74 13.10
CA ASP A 251 -15.53 -1.86 11.71
C ASP A 251 -15.28 -0.52 11.00
N ASN A 252 -14.45 -0.55 9.96
CA ASN A 252 -14.16 0.63 9.14
C ASN A 252 -15.22 0.90 8.05
N GLY A 253 -16.30 0.12 8.00
CA GLY A 253 -17.39 0.27 7.03
C GLY A 253 -17.04 -0.11 5.59
N GLN A 254 -15.87 -0.70 5.33
CA GLN A 254 -15.39 -1.02 3.99
C GLN A 254 -15.09 -2.52 3.81
N GLY A 255 -15.44 -3.36 4.79
CA GLY A 255 -15.19 -4.81 4.75
C GLY A 255 -13.72 -5.20 4.77
N LEU A 256 -12.82 -4.27 5.14
CA LEU A 256 -11.39 -4.51 5.24
C LEU A 256 -11.00 -4.74 6.70
N SER A 257 -10.01 -5.63 6.93
CA SER A 257 -9.45 -5.83 8.27
C SER A 257 -8.94 -4.51 8.85
N VAL A 258 -9.44 -4.11 10.01
CA VAL A 258 -9.00 -2.88 10.68
C VAL A 258 -7.54 -2.99 11.14
N LYS A 259 -7.06 -4.18 11.47
CA LYS A 259 -5.67 -4.43 11.88
C LYS A 259 -4.67 -4.06 10.77
N THR A 260 -4.98 -4.38 9.52
CA THR A 260 -4.10 -4.15 8.37
C THR A 260 -4.51 -2.99 7.47
N SER A 261 -5.75 -2.49 7.59
CA SER A 261 -6.27 -1.41 6.74
C SER A 261 -6.68 -0.16 7.51
N CYS A 262 -6.64 -0.20 8.86
CA CYS A 262 -7.03 0.93 9.72
C CYS A 262 -8.42 1.47 9.36
N GLY A 263 -8.53 2.73 8.96
CA GLY A 263 -9.76 3.37 8.50
C GLY A 263 -10.18 3.04 7.06
N GLY A 264 -9.65 1.98 6.45
CA GLY A 264 -10.00 1.51 5.10
C GLY A 264 -9.06 2.00 3.99
N TYR A 265 -9.56 2.06 2.76
CA TYR A 265 -8.78 2.44 1.56
C TYR A 265 -8.08 3.79 1.75
N ASN A 266 -6.80 3.88 1.32
CA ASN A 266 -5.98 5.09 1.39
C ASN A 266 -5.85 5.69 2.80
N CYS A 267 -6.00 4.88 3.85
CA CYS A 267 -5.83 5.35 5.22
C CYS A 267 -4.34 5.60 5.52
N ARG A 268 -4.02 6.80 6.04
CA ARG A 268 -2.65 7.21 6.41
C ARG A 268 -2.31 6.94 7.88
N HIS A 269 -3.25 6.36 8.64
CA HIS A 269 -3.06 5.97 10.02
C HIS A 269 -2.46 4.56 10.11
N SER A 270 -1.89 4.24 11.27
CA SER A 270 -1.32 2.93 11.55
C SER A 270 -1.46 2.59 13.04
N TRP A 271 -1.40 1.32 13.32
CA TRP A 271 -1.26 0.77 14.65
C TRP A 271 0.23 0.70 15.01
N SER A 272 0.60 1.22 16.18
CA SER A 272 1.94 1.06 16.77
C SER A 272 1.81 0.14 17.97
N PRO A 273 2.38 -1.06 17.95
CA PRO A 273 2.35 -1.97 19.09
C PRO A 273 3.03 -1.31 20.28
N VAL A 274 2.47 -1.43 21.48
CA VAL A 274 3.02 -0.80 22.68
C VAL A 274 2.90 -1.74 23.90
N SER A 275 3.98 -1.80 24.68
CA SER A 275 3.96 -2.53 25.95
C SER A 275 3.19 -1.78 27.04
N GLU A 276 2.76 -2.49 28.08
CA GLU A 276 2.19 -1.87 29.27
C GLU A 276 3.15 -0.88 29.95
N GLY A 277 4.46 -1.16 29.89
CA GLY A 277 5.50 -0.25 30.35
C GLY A 277 5.52 1.06 29.55
N PHE A 278 5.43 0.96 28.23
CA PHE A 278 5.35 2.12 27.33
C PHE A 278 4.06 2.94 27.59
N ILE A 279 2.91 2.27 27.74
CA ILE A 279 1.62 2.93 28.03
C ILE A 279 1.73 3.78 29.31
N ARG A 280 2.30 3.22 30.37
CA ARG A 280 2.51 3.96 31.63
C ARG A 280 3.50 5.10 31.47
N ALA A 281 4.66 4.85 30.85
CA ALA A 281 5.72 5.86 30.69
C ALA A 281 5.27 7.06 29.85
N ALA A 282 4.45 6.81 28.82
CA ALA A 282 3.91 7.83 27.93
C ALA A 282 2.53 8.38 28.39
N ASN A 283 2.01 7.93 29.54
CA ASN A 283 0.69 8.31 30.08
C ASN A 283 -0.45 8.18 29.05
N LEU A 284 -0.46 7.08 28.30
CA LEU A 284 -1.43 6.86 27.22
C LEU A 284 -2.80 6.45 27.77
N GLN A 285 -3.83 6.88 27.08
CA GLN A 285 -5.21 6.51 27.40
C GLN A 285 -5.62 5.25 26.64
N LYS A 286 -6.14 4.25 27.35
CA LYS A 286 -6.80 3.10 26.72
C LYS A 286 -8.19 3.48 26.23
N ALA A 287 -8.56 2.98 25.05
CA ALA A 287 -9.88 3.19 24.48
C ALA A 287 -10.97 2.60 25.40
N LYS A 288 -12.07 3.31 25.55
CA LYS A 288 -13.27 2.86 26.27
C LYS A 288 -14.30 2.34 25.25
N PRO A 289 -15.27 1.51 25.66
CA PRO A 289 -16.31 1.01 24.75
C PRO A 289 -17.01 2.12 23.94
N LYS A 290 -17.20 3.31 24.51
CA LYS A 290 -17.75 4.47 23.82
C LYS A 290 -16.89 4.98 22.68
N ASN A 291 -15.55 4.83 22.75
CA ASN A 291 -14.65 5.23 21.68
C ASN A 291 -14.77 4.27 20.48
N ILE A 292 -14.87 2.97 20.73
CA ILE A 292 -15.10 1.94 19.73
C ILE A 292 -16.45 2.18 19.02
N ALA A 293 -17.52 2.39 19.80
CA ALA A 293 -18.85 2.69 19.25
C ALA A 293 -18.84 3.97 18.38
N LYS A 294 -18.14 5.04 18.84
CA LYS A 294 -17.99 6.29 18.09
C LYS A 294 -17.21 6.10 16.78
N ALA A 295 -16.14 5.28 16.80
CA ALA A 295 -15.37 4.96 15.61
C ALA A 295 -16.25 4.24 14.58
N ASN A 296 -16.93 3.16 14.97
CA ASN A 296 -17.81 2.40 14.10
C ASN A 296 -18.97 3.25 13.53
N ALA A 297 -19.54 4.15 14.32
CA ALA A 297 -20.54 5.10 13.83
C ALA A 297 -19.97 6.11 12.82
N GLY A 298 -18.70 6.48 12.96
CA GLY A 298 -17.99 7.38 12.05
C GLY A 298 -17.52 6.71 10.75
N ALA A 299 -17.65 5.39 10.63
CA ALA A 299 -17.31 4.61 9.44
C ALA A 299 -18.49 4.52 8.45
N ARG A 300 -19.71 4.75 8.94
CA ARG A 300 -20.96 4.77 8.18
C ARG A 300 -21.26 6.19 7.69
#